data_4c3a68bde2e4993626d4fd619101628b
#
_entry.id   4c3a68bde2e4993626d4fd619101628b
#
_cell.length_a   1.000
_cell.length_b   1.000
_cell.length_c   1.000
_cell.angle_alpha   90.00
_cell.angle_beta   90.00
_cell.angle_gamma   90.00
#
_symmetry.space_group_name_H-M   'P 1'
#
loop_
_entity.id
_entity.type
_entity.pdbx_description
1 polymer ?
#
loop_
_entity_poly.entity_id
_entity_poly.type
_entity_poly.pdbx_seq_one_letter_code
_entity_poly.pdbx_strand_id
1 'polypeptide(L)'
;MPLSTITTNSIADDAITVPKVTDQILTNRNLIINGAMQVWQRATAATTATNQCTTVDRHAPLENTSGNYTTEQSTDTPSGTGYSLKCVVTTADATLTTTEYSMIQHGIEAQNLQHLQYGTSSAKTLTATFWVKSNKTGTYGLSLYKQDPTSAMYNKEYTINTANTWEKKEIIITPTAGSTSIINTSTGTIANDTGPGLYLVFGLAW
;
A
#
# COMPACT_ATOMS: atom_id res chain seq x y z
N MET A 1 -23.21 11.25 40.28
CA MET A 1 -23.84 12.16 39.30
C MET A 1 -24.51 11.31 38.25
N PRO A 2 -25.79 11.51 37.90
CA PRO A 2 -26.39 10.84 36.80
C PRO A 2 -25.71 11.31 35.51
N LEU A 3 -25.41 10.36 34.59
CA LEU A 3 -24.92 10.67 33.28
C LEU A 3 -26.01 11.45 32.50
N SER A 4 -25.71 12.68 32.10
CA SER A 4 -26.61 13.44 31.22
C SER A 4 -26.72 12.78 29.89
N THR A 5 -27.92 12.38 29.52
CA THR A 5 -28.17 11.84 28.19
C THR A 5 -28.15 12.98 27.18
N ILE A 6 -27.28 12.91 26.19
CA ILE A 6 -27.29 13.82 25.04
C ILE A 6 -28.41 13.38 24.13
N THR A 7 -29.42 14.25 23.95
CA THR A 7 -30.52 14.03 23.00
C THR A 7 -30.18 14.64 21.64
N THR A 8 -30.88 14.25 20.60
CA THR A 8 -30.69 14.74 19.22
C THR A 8 -30.74 16.28 19.12
N ASN A 9 -31.55 16.92 19.98
CA ASN A 9 -31.72 18.38 20.01
C ASN A 9 -30.67 19.09 20.91
N SER A 10 -29.77 18.33 21.55
CA SER A 10 -28.76 18.89 22.45
C SER A 10 -27.47 19.27 21.73
N ILE A 11 -27.37 18.94 20.45
CA ILE A 11 -26.21 19.25 19.61
C ILE A 11 -26.71 20.14 18.49
N ALA A 12 -26.27 21.39 18.46
CA ALA A 12 -26.55 22.30 17.35
C ALA A 12 -25.88 21.81 16.07
N ASP A 13 -26.47 22.14 14.92
CA ASP A 13 -25.85 21.87 13.62
C ASP A 13 -24.44 22.48 13.61
N ASP A 14 -23.50 21.74 13.03
CA ASP A 14 -22.07 22.07 12.97
C ASP A 14 -21.34 22.19 14.34
N ALA A 15 -21.99 21.85 15.47
CA ALA A 15 -21.37 21.87 16.78
C ALA A 15 -20.25 20.82 16.93
N ILE A 16 -20.31 19.73 16.17
CA ILE A 16 -19.27 18.70 16.10
C ILE A 16 -18.46 18.92 14.83
N THR A 17 -17.34 19.57 14.97
CA THR A 17 -16.38 19.80 13.86
C THR A 17 -15.32 18.73 13.84
N VAL A 18 -14.65 18.56 12.70
CA VAL A 18 -13.55 17.58 12.53
C VAL A 18 -12.51 17.62 13.66
N PRO A 19 -12.11 18.79 14.21
CA PRO A 19 -11.19 18.83 15.37
C PRO A 19 -11.80 18.32 16.68
N LYS A 20 -13.13 18.22 16.78
CA LYS A 20 -13.83 17.69 17.97
C LYS A 20 -14.12 16.20 17.88
N VAL A 21 -13.96 15.64 16.71
CA VAL A 21 -14.10 14.21 16.46
C VAL A 21 -12.73 13.59 16.59
N THR A 22 -12.57 12.67 17.55
CA THR A 22 -11.32 11.93 17.65
C THR A 22 -11.08 11.15 16.36
N ASP A 23 -9.84 11.02 16.00
CA ASP A 23 -9.35 10.36 14.78
C ASP A 23 -10.00 9.02 14.41
N GLN A 24 -10.61 8.35 15.38
CA GLN A 24 -11.25 7.04 15.21
C GLN A 24 -12.59 7.08 14.45
N ILE A 25 -13.22 8.25 14.32
CA ILE A 25 -14.54 8.39 13.66
C ILE A 25 -14.40 8.73 12.17
N LEU A 26 -13.21 9.11 11.71
CA LEU A 26 -12.98 9.37 10.30
C LEU A 26 -12.89 8.04 9.55
N THR A 27 -13.91 7.76 8.73
CA THR A 27 -13.94 6.61 7.83
C THR A 27 -12.88 6.73 6.72
N ASN A 28 -12.46 5.59 6.17
CA ASN A 28 -11.50 5.50 5.04
C ASN A 28 -10.06 5.97 5.34
N ARG A 29 -9.59 5.85 6.57
CA ARG A 29 -8.20 6.15 6.89
C ARG A 29 -7.22 5.12 6.36
N ASN A 30 -7.58 3.83 6.44
CA ASN A 30 -6.78 2.77 5.87
C ASN A 30 -7.27 2.44 4.46
N LEU A 31 -6.47 2.74 3.47
CA LEU A 31 -6.77 2.50 2.06
C LEU A 31 -6.44 1.06 1.63
N ILE A 32 -5.67 0.34 2.45
CA ILE A 32 -5.23 -1.02 2.13
C ILE A 32 -6.24 -2.04 2.64
N ILE A 33 -6.82 -2.80 1.72
CA ILE A 33 -7.71 -3.91 2.03
C ILE A 33 -6.85 -5.15 2.30
N ASN A 34 -7.18 -5.90 3.34
CA ASN A 34 -6.42 -7.08 3.77
C ASN A 34 -4.94 -6.80 4.08
N GLY A 35 -4.61 -5.59 4.57
CA GLY A 35 -3.23 -5.22 4.92
C GLY A 35 -2.61 -6.07 6.03
N ALA A 36 -3.44 -6.73 6.84
CA ALA A 36 -3.00 -7.68 7.87
C ALA A 36 -2.80 -9.11 7.34
N MET A 37 -2.94 -9.35 6.03
CA MET A 37 -2.76 -10.64 5.36
C MET A 37 -3.59 -11.79 5.97
N GLN A 38 -4.85 -11.52 6.36
CA GLN A 38 -5.69 -12.53 7.01
C GLN A 38 -6.59 -13.30 6.05
N VAL A 39 -6.86 -12.76 4.86
CA VAL A 39 -7.76 -13.35 3.87
C VAL A 39 -6.98 -14.03 2.75
N TRP A 40 -7.20 -15.34 2.58
CA TRP A 40 -6.48 -16.23 1.65
C TRP A 40 -7.48 -17.17 0.97
N GLN A 41 -8.28 -16.65 0.03
CA GLN A 41 -9.36 -17.41 -0.59
C GLN A 41 -8.88 -18.33 -1.72
N ARG A 42 -7.69 -18.11 -2.29
CA ARG A 42 -7.21 -18.85 -3.45
C ARG A 42 -6.24 -19.96 -3.08
N ALA A 43 -5.15 -19.63 -2.42
CA ALA A 43 -4.18 -20.62 -1.95
C ALA A 43 -3.41 -20.11 -0.72
N THR A 44 -3.03 -21.01 0.16
CA THR A 44 -2.11 -20.75 1.28
C THR A 44 -0.73 -21.36 1.04
N ALA A 45 -0.66 -22.39 0.19
CA ALA A 45 0.59 -23.05 -0.21
C ALA A 45 1.37 -22.22 -1.24
N ALA A 46 2.65 -22.51 -1.36
CA ALA A 46 3.55 -21.85 -2.32
C ALA A 46 2.99 -21.92 -3.75
N THR A 47 2.76 -20.77 -4.34
CA THR A 47 2.22 -20.62 -5.70
C THR A 47 3.11 -19.68 -6.49
N THR A 48 3.47 -20.08 -7.71
CA THR A 48 4.31 -19.29 -8.61
C THR A 48 3.67 -17.94 -8.91
N ALA A 49 4.47 -16.88 -8.98
CA ALA A 49 4.03 -15.55 -9.40
C ALA A 49 3.48 -15.58 -10.83
N THR A 50 2.27 -15.07 -11.05
CA THR A 50 1.57 -15.14 -12.34
C THR A 50 0.91 -13.83 -12.74
N ASN A 51 1.33 -12.71 -12.19
CA ASN A 51 0.74 -11.39 -12.45
C ASN A 51 -0.74 -11.27 -12.02
N GLN A 52 -1.18 -12.12 -11.08
CA GLN A 52 -2.54 -12.15 -10.53
C GLN A 52 -2.50 -12.45 -9.03
N CYS A 53 -3.57 -12.12 -8.31
CA CYS A 53 -3.73 -12.55 -6.91
C CYS A 53 -3.92 -14.07 -6.87
N THR A 54 -2.87 -14.83 -6.62
CA THR A 54 -2.90 -16.30 -6.59
C THR A 54 -2.93 -16.88 -5.17
N THR A 55 -2.55 -16.09 -4.18
CA THR A 55 -2.49 -16.48 -2.76
C THR A 55 -3.30 -15.51 -1.90
N VAL A 56 -2.65 -14.56 -1.26
CA VAL A 56 -3.30 -13.54 -0.42
C VAL A 56 -4.20 -12.64 -1.25
N ASP A 57 -5.40 -12.40 -0.75
CA ASP A 57 -6.36 -11.56 -1.47
C ASP A 57 -5.91 -10.09 -1.51
N ARG A 58 -6.16 -9.45 -2.65
CA ARG A 58 -5.87 -8.04 -2.96
C ARG A 58 -4.40 -7.71 -3.22
N HIS A 59 -3.47 -8.65 -3.04
CA HIS A 59 -2.06 -8.45 -3.34
C HIS A 59 -1.64 -9.37 -4.50
N ALA A 60 -1.19 -8.77 -5.58
CA ALA A 60 -0.78 -9.49 -6.78
C ALA A 60 0.74 -9.52 -6.90
N PRO A 61 1.36 -10.70 -7.01
CA PRO A 61 2.74 -10.81 -7.41
C PRO A 61 2.87 -10.49 -8.91
N LEU A 62 3.80 -9.62 -9.26
CA LEU A 62 4.15 -9.30 -10.63
C LEU A 62 5.59 -9.70 -10.92
N GLU A 63 5.79 -10.42 -12.00
CA GLU A 63 7.08 -10.93 -12.41
C GLU A 63 7.31 -10.70 -13.91
N ASN A 64 8.41 -10.10 -14.26
CA ASN A 64 8.88 -9.90 -15.62
C ASN A 64 10.41 -9.92 -15.67
N THR A 65 10.99 -11.05 -15.21
CA THR A 65 12.44 -11.31 -15.27
C THR A 65 12.66 -12.71 -15.83
N SER A 66 13.91 -13.10 -16.06
CA SER A 66 14.25 -14.49 -16.34
C SER A 66 14.28 -15.37 -15.08
N GLY A 67 14.16 -14.75 -13.90
CA GLY A 67 13.97 -15.43 -12.63
C GLY A 67 12.54 -15.84 -12.35
N ASN A 68 12.30 -16.33 -11.15
CA ASN A 68 10.94 -16.60 -10.65
C ASN A 68 10.90 -16.64 -9.13
N TYR A 69 9.71 -16.43 -8.57
CA TYR A 69 9.45 -16.60 -7.14
C TYR A 69 8.06 -17.16 -6.89
N THR A 70 7.86 -17.72 -5.72
CA THR A 70 6.55 -18.13 -5.22
C THR A 70 6.09 -17.21 -4.12
N THR A 71 4.77 -17.12 -3.95
CA THR A 71 4.14 -16.49 -2.79
C THR A 71 3.41 -17.53 -1.97
N GLU A 72 3.49 -17.41 -0.64
CA GLU A 72 2.85 -18.34 0.29
C GLU A 72 2.42 -17.65 1.59
N GLN A 73 1.49 -18.26 2.29
CA GLN A 73 1.11 -17.87 3.65
C GLN A 73 2.20 -18.30 4.64
N SER A 74 2.56 -17.41 5.55
CA SER A 74 3.52 -17.69 6.61
C SER A 74 2.95 -17.30 7.97
N THR A 75 3.26 -18.09 9.00
CA THR A 75 2.96 -17.78 10.41
C THR A 75 4.07 -16.97 11.08
N ASP A 76 5.18 -16.72 10.39
CA ASP A 76 6.24 -15.81 10.84
C ASP A 76 5.75 -14.35 10.67
N THR A 77 5.42 -13.70 11.77
CA THR A 77 4.81 -12.37 11.79
C THR A 77 5.46 -11.48 12.84
N PRO A 78 5.39 -10.15 12.70
CA PRO A 78 5.98 -9.22 13.67
C PRO A 78 5.30 -9.27 15.04
N SER A 79 4.04 -9.67 15.11
CA SER A 79 3.26 -9.79 16.35
C SER A 79 3.28 -11.20 16.95
N GLY A 80 3.81 -12.18 16.23
CA GLY A 80 3.73 -13.60 16.61
C GLY A 80 2.35 -14.22 16.45
N THR A 81 1.37 -13.49 15.88
CA THR A 81 -0.01 -13.95 15.62
C THR A 81 -0.46 -13.55 14.22
N GLY A 82 -1.38 -14.33 13.64
CA GLY A 82 -1.89 -14.09 12.30
C GLY A 82 -0.94 -14.58 11.20
N TYR A 83 -0.96 -13.93 10.05
CA TYR A 83 -0.22 -14.36 8.86
C TYR A 83 0.55 -13.22 8.23
N SER A 84 1.58 -13.57 7.45
CA SER A 84 2.29 -12.68 6.55
C SER A 84 2.36 -13.26 5.14
N LEU A 85 2.54 -12.40 4.15
CA LEU A 85 2.88 -12.81 2.79
C LEU A 85 4.37 -13.08 2.71
N LYS A 86 4.75 -14.30 2.37
CA LYS A 86 6.14 -14.68 2.14
C LYS A 86 6.39 -14.88 0.65
N CYS A 87 7.45 -14.24 0.16
CA CYS A 87 7.97 -14.41 -1.19
C CYS A 87 9.26 -15.22 -1.14
N VAL A 88 9.36 -16.28 -1.95
CA VAL A 88 10.54 -17.15 -2.01
C VAL A 88 11.04 -17.21 -3.44
N VAL A 89 12.24 -16.70 -3.67
CA VAL A 89 12.91 -16.82 -4.98
C VAL A 89 13.22 -18.29 -5.26
N THR A 90 12.68 -18.80 -6.37
CA THR A 90 12.88 -20.18 -6.83
C THR A 90 13.92 -20.26 -7.93
N THR A 91 14.03 -19.22 -8.74
CA THR A 91 15.05 -19.06 -9.77
C THR A 91 15.57 -17.63 -9.69
N ALA A 92 16.86 -17.47 -9.43
CA ALA A 92 17.48 -16.15 -9.39
C ALA A 92 17.75 -15.63 -10.80
N ASP A 93 17.49 -14.35 -11.02
CA ASP A 93 18.04 -13.62 -12.16
C ASP A 93 19.28 -12.85 -11.69
N ALA A 94 20.41 -13.08 -12.33
CA ALA A 94 21.66 -12.46 -11.96
C ALA A 94 21.91 -11.12 -12.69
N THR A 95 21.10 -10.80 -13.73
CA THR A 95 21.35 -9.66 -14.61
C THR A 95 20.04 -9.00 -15.02
N LEU A 96 19.51 -8.15 -14.13
CA LEU A 96 18.30 -7.40 -14.44
C LEU A 96 18.55 -6.34 -15.53
N THR A 97 17.67 -6.28 -16.49
CA THR A 97 17.63 -5.22 -17.50
C THR A 97 16.69 -4.07 -17.06
N THR A 98 16.73 -2.95 -17.75
CA THR A 98 15.95 -1.75 -17.39
C THR A 98 14.43 -1.92 -17.51
N THR A 99 13.95 -2.99 -18.11
CA THR A 99 12.52 -3.28 -18.29
C THR A 99 12.03 -4.42 -17.41
N GLU A 100 12.92 -5.07 -16.69
CA GLU A 100 12.60 -6.20 -15.83
C GLU A 100 12.24 -5.73 -14.42
N TYR A 101 11.33 -6.44 -13.80
CA TYR A 101 10.86 -6.17 -12.45
C TYR A 101 10.31 -7.42 -11.77
N SER A 102 10.43 -7.44 -10.45
CA SER A 102 9.76 -8.39 -9.58
C SER A 102 9.17 -7.61 -8.41
N MET A 103 7.85 -7.69 -8.19
CA MET A 103 7.18 -6.84 -7.22
C MET A 103 5.88 -7.45 -6.69
N ILE A 104 5.40 -6.93 -5.57
CA ILE A 104 4.04 -7.16 -5.05
C ILE A 104 3.27 -5.86 -5.17
N GLN A 105 2.08 -5.90 -5.77
CA GLN A 105 1.22 -4.73 -5.88
C GLN A 105 -0.13 -4.92 -5.19
N HIS A 106 -0.67 -3.82 -4.67
CA HIS A 106 -2.01 -3.71 -4.14
C HIS A 106 -2.75 -2.56 -4.85
N GLY A 107 -3.85 -2.88 -5.53
CA GLY A 107 -4.68 -1.88 -6.21
C GLY A 107 -5.73 -1.27 -5.28
N ILE A 108 -5.85 0.05 -5.34
CA ILE A 108 -6.85 0.84 -4.62
C ILE A 108 -7.77 1.48 -5.64
N GLU A 109 -9.07 1.27 -5.51
CA GLU A 109 -10.08 1.78 -6.44
C GLU A 109 -10.09 3.32 -6.45
N ALA A 110 -10.21 3.89 -7.64
CA ALA A 110 -10.12 5.33 -7.88
C ALA A 110 -11.17 6.13 -7.09
N GLN A 111 -12.41 5.63 -7.03
CA GLN A 111 -13.50 6.26 -6.28
C GLN A 111 -13.19 6.41 -4.78
N ASN A 112 -12.37 5.52 -4.20
CA ASN A 112 -12.00 5.55 -2.79
C ASN A 112 -10.88 6.54 -2.49
N LEU A 113 -10.29 7.16 -3.51
CA LEU A 113 -9.12 8.05 -3.41
C LEU A 113 -9.46 9.52 -3.60
N GLN A 114 -10.71 9.86 -3.93
CA GLN A 114 -11.10 11.24 -4.28
C GLN A 114 -10.85 12.25 -3.14
N HIS A 115 -10.95 11.81 -1.89
CA HIS A 115 -10.66 12.64 -0.72
C HIS A 115 -9.18 13.06 -0.61
N LEU A 116 -8.28 12.40 -1.32
CA LEU A 116 -6.85 12.76 -1.37
C LEU A 116 -6.60 14.02 -2.20
N GLN A 117 -7.52 14.39 -3.08
CA GLN A 117 -7.43 15.56 -3.94
C GLN A 117 -6.13 15.60 -4.78
N TYR A 118 -5.60 14.42 -5.15
CA TYR A 118 -4.40 14.33 -5.98
C TYR A 118 -4.62 15.01 -7.34
N GLY A 119 -3.58 15.63 -7.86
CA GLY A 119 -3.64 16.44 -9.06
C GLY A 119 -4.05 17.91 -8.81
N THR A 120 -4.21 18.31 -7.55
CA THR A 120 -4.57 19.69 -7.17
C THR A 120 -3.58 20.25 -6.13
N SER A 121 -3.62 21.56 -5.94
CA SER A 121 -2.85 22.24 -4.89
C SER A 121 -3.30 21.87 -3.46
N SER A 122 -4.48 21.26 -3.33
CA SER A 122 -5.04 20.81 -2.04
C SER A 122 -4.77 19.33 -1.75
N ALA A 123 -3.90 18.69 -2.54
CA ALA A 123 -3.53 17.29 -2.37
C ALA A 123 -3.10 16.97 -0.93
N LYS A 124 -3.52 15.80 -0.43
CA LYS A 124 -3.27 15.38 0.95
C LYS A 124 -2.03 14.53 1.07
N THR A 125 -1.40 14.59 2.23
CA THR A 125 -0.30 13.68 2.60
C THR A 125 -0.83 12.27 2.82
N LEU A 126 -0.11 11.28 2.30
CA LEU A 126 -0.29 9.87 2.63
C LEU A 126 0.88 9.39 3.49
N THR A 127 0.60 8.47 4.40
CA THR A 127 1.63 7.73 5.14
C THR A 127 1.45 6.25 4.89
N ALA A 128 2.48 5.61 4.37
CA ALA A 128 2.56 4.16 4.23
C ALA A 128 3.35 3.60 5.43
N THR A 129 2.69 2.77 6.25
CA THR A 129 3.33 2.08 7.37
C THR A 129 3.18 0.58 7.16
N PHE A 130 4.29 -0.15 7.24
CA PHE A 130 4.30 -1.60 7.02
C PHE A 130 5.42 -2.28 7.80
N TRP A 131 5.28 -3.57 8.01
CA TRP A 131 6.34 -4.43 8.51
C TRP A 131 6.96 -5.20 7.36
N VAL A 132 8.27 -5.33 7.39
CA VAL A 132 9.04 -6.04 6.37
C VAL A 132 10.15 -6.86 7.01
N LYS A 133 10.42 -8.01 6.42
CA LYS A 133 11.53 -8.90 6.79
C LYS A 133 12.12 -9.48 5.52
N SER A 134 13.44 -9.51 5.42
CA SER A 134 14.17 -10.15 4.32
C SER A 134 15.40 -10.88 4.85
N ASN A 135 15.83 -11.90 4.16
CA ASN A 135 17.13 -12.54 4.40
C ASN A 135 18.30 -11.74 3.80
N LYS A 136 18.00 -10.66 3.06
CA LYS A 136 18.97 -9.73 2.49
C LYS A 136 18.79 -8.34 3.08
N THR A 137 19.87 -7.74 3.53
CA THR A 137 19.91 -6.31 3.89
C THR A 137 20.10 -5.47 2.63
N GLY A 138 19.73 -4.20 2.68
CA GLY A 138 19.92 -3.28 1.57
C GLY A 138 18.76 -2.32 1.38
N THR A 139 18.81 -1.59 0.29
CA THR A 139 17.78 -0.62 -0.09
C THR A 139 16.75 -1.28 -0.99
N TYR A 140 15.48 -1.02 -0.67
CA TYR A 140 14.31 -1.51 -1.38
C TYR A 140 13.41 -0.34 -1.76
N GLY A 141 12.50 -0.56 -2.71
CA GLY A 141 11.60 0.48 -3.19
C GLY A 141 10.15 0.26 -2.78
N LEU A 142 9.48 1.36 -2.44
CA LEU A 142 8.03 1.48 -2.37
C LEU A 142 7.59 2.50 -3.40
N SER A 143 6.60 2.14 -4.23
CA SER A 143 6.06 3.04 -5.22
C SER A 143 4.55 3.21 -5.06
N LEU A 144 4.08 4.44 -5.30
CA LEU A 144 2.71 4.70 -5.69
C LEU A 144 2.67 4.83 -7.20
N TYR A 145 1.97 3.94 -7.87
CA TYR A 145 1.80 3.95 -9.31
C TYR A 145 0.35 4.26 -9.67
N LYS A 146 0.15 5.29 -10.45
CA LYS A 146 -1.12 5.67 -11.06
C LYS A 146 -1.08 5.32 -12.54
N GLN A 147 -2.06 4.60 -13.01
CA GLN A 147 -2.13 4.18 -14.41
C GLN A 147 -3.05 5.07 -15.24
N ASP A 148 -4.16 5.49 -14.67
CA ASP A 148 -5.26 6.17 -15.37
C ASP A 148 -5.62 7.52 -14.70
N PRO A 149 -5.96 8.58 -15.44
CA PRO A 149 -5.97 8.73 -16.91
C PRO A 149 -4.58 8.88 -17.54
N THR A 150 -3.56 9.22 -16.77
CA THR A 150 -2.18 9.39 -17.22
C THR A 150 -1.24 8.65 -16.29
N SER A 151 -0.37 7.81 -16.82
CA SER A 151 0.63 7.10 -16.03
C SER A 151 1.55 8.05 -15.28
N ALA A 152 1.72 7.81 -13.99
CA ALA A 152 2.65 8.52 -13.14
C ALA A 152 3.11 7.62 -11.98
N MET A 153 4.34 7.79 -11.53
CA MET A 153 4.91 6.99 -10.47
C MET A 153 5.64 7.88 -9.46
N TYR A 154 5.44 7.59 -8.18
CA TYR A 154 6.16 8.21 -7.09
C TYR A 154 6.90 7.13 -6.32
N ASN A 155 8.23 7.19 -6.36
CA ASN A 155 9.09 6.18 -5.75
C ASN A 155 9.72 6.71 -4.47
N LYS A 156 9.80 5.85 -3.47
CA LYS A 156 10.54 6.06 -2.23
C LYS A 156 11.34 4.81 -1.89
N GLU A 157 12.50 5.04 -1.33
CA GLU A 157 13.36 3.98 -0.83
C GLU A 157 13.17 3.77 0.67
N TYR A 158 13.38 2.52 1.11
CA TYR A 158 13.55 2.15 2.51
C TYR A 158 14.66 1.13 2.64
N THR A 159 15.34 1.12 3.77
CA THR A 159 16.46 0.21 4.02
C THR A 159 16.04 -0.88 5.00
N ILE A 160 16.34 -2.14 4.66
CA ILE A 160 16.32 -3.26 5.61
C ILE A 160 17.73 -3.36 6.22
N ASN A 161 17.81 -3.12 7.52
CA ASN A 161 19.08 -2.99 8.22
C ASN A 161 19.62 -4.35 8.76
N THR A 162 18.71 -5.24 9.14
CA THR A 162 19.06 -6.51 9.77
C THR A 162 18.37 -7.67 9.07
N ALA A 163 19.17 -8.59 8.54
CA ALA A 163 18.64 -9.79 7.89
C ALA A 163 17.82 -10.65 8.86
N ASN A 164 16.75 -11.25 8.35
CA ASN A 164 15.85 -12.14 9.08
C ASN A 164 15.17 -11.52 10.31
N THR A 165 15.05 -10.18 10.35
CA THR A 165 14.44 -9.45 11.45
C THR A 165 13.26 -8.63 10.93
N TRP A 166 12.13 -8.65 11.64
CA TRP A 166 11.00 -7.79 11.32
C TRP A 166 11.32 -6.33 11.66
N GLU A 167 11.20 -5.46 10.68
CA GLU A 167 11.39 -4.02 10.84
C GLU A 167 10.12 -3.28 10.42
N LYS A 168 9.68 -2.34 11.26
CA LYS A 168 8.60 -1.42 10.91
C LYS A 168 9.16 -0.28 10.07
N LYS A 169 8.54 -0.01 8.93
CA LYS A 169 8.87 1.13 8.06
C LYS A 169 7.70 2.08 8.00
N GLU A 170 8.03 3.36 7.90
CA GLU A 170 7.09 4.45 7.69
C GLU A 170 7.62 5.36 6.59
N ILE A 171 6.78 5.60 5.59
CA ILE A 171 7.11 6.45 4.44
C ILE A 171 6.02 7.50 4.31
N ILE A 172 6.43 8.77 4.44
CA ILE A 172 5.52 9.91 4.31
C ILE A 172 5.62 10.45 2.89
N ILE A 173 4.47 10.55 2.24
CA ILE A 173 4.31 11.04 0.87
C ILE A 173 3.59 12.38 0.95
N THR A 174 4.34 13.47 0.83
CA THR A 174 3.84 14.83 0.98
C THR A 174 3.68 15.51 -0.38
N PRO A 175 2.65 16.33 -0.57
CA PRO A 175 2.45 17.13 -1.78
C PRO A 175 3.33 18.40 -1.75
N THR A 176 4.65 18.26 -1.66
CA THR A 176 5.58 19.38 -1.64
C THR A 176 6.03 19.79 -3.03
N ALA A 177 6.45 21.03 -3.19
CA ALA A 177 7.06 21.52 -4.43
C ALA A 177 8.27 20.65 -4.82
N GLY A 178 8.31 20.18 -6.08
CA GLY A 178 9.31 19.23 -6.57
C GLY A 178 8.97 17.76 -6.33
N SER A 179 8.00 17.42 -5.50
CA SER A 179 7.40 16.11 -5.51
C SER A 179 6.40 16.07 -6.66
N THR A 180 6.74 15.39 -7.59
CA THR A 180 6.30 15.14 -8.92
C THR A 180 4.79 15.16 -9.20
N SER A 181 4.54 15.07 -10.44
CA SER A 181 3.29 14.98 -11.19
C SER A 181 2.18 14.12 -10.60
N ILE A 182 2.47 13.15 -9.71
CA ILE A 182 1.45 12.27 -9.15
C ILE A 182 0.67 12.87 -7.97
N ILE A 183 1.14 13.94 -7.37
CA ILE A 183 0.55 14.47 -6.13
C ILE A 183 -0.15 15.80 -6.35
N ASN A 184 0.53 16.81 -6.86
CA ASN A 184 0.03 18.19 -6.88
C ASN A 184 -0.08 18.83 -8.27
N THR A 185 0.13 18.07 -9.34
CA THR A 185 -0.04 18.54 -10.71
C THR A 185 -1.22 17.86 -11.39
N SER A 186 -1.71 18.42 -12.49
CA SER A 186 -2.84 17.84 -13.25
C SER A 186 -2.60 16.41 -13.72
N THR A 187 -1.33 16.01 -13.91
CA THR A 187 -0.95 14.63 -14.23
C THR A 187 -1.27 13.67 -13.09
N GLY A 188 -1.36 14.15 -11.86
CA GLY A 188 -1.71 13.37 -10.68
C GLY A 188 -3.20 13.13 -10.49
N THR A 189 -4.06 13.75 -11.27
CA THR A 189 -5.52 13.57 -11.17
C THR A 189 -5.89 12.10 -11.26
N ILE A 190 -6.67 11.62 -10.29
CA ILE A 190 -7.20 10.26 -10.25
C ILE A 190 -8.62 10.29 -10.81
N ALA A 191 -8.93 9.40 -11.75
CA ALA A 191 -10.27 9.23 -12.28
C ALA A 191 -11.27 8.89 -11.15
N ASN A 192 -12.54 9.27 -11.32
CA ASN A 192 -13.59 8.92 -10.36
C ASN A 192 -14.42 7.75 -10.92
N ASP A 193 -13.85 6.58 -10.91
CA ASP A 193 -14.46 5.36 -11.43
C ASP A 193 -14.17 4.16 -10.51
N THR A 194 -14.56 2.97 -10.94
CA THR A 194 -14.37 1.71 -10.22
C THR A 194 -13.04 1.02 -10.56
N GLY A 195 -12.28 1.56 -11.49
CA GLY A 195 -10.94 1.07 -11.84
C GLY A 195 -9.91 1.35 -10.74
N PRO A 196 -8.71 0.81 -10.86
CA PRO A 196 -7.62 1.12 -9.93
C PRO A 196 -7.12 2.56 -10.13
N GLY A 197 -7.24 3.38 -9.11
CA GLY A 197 -6.71 4.75 -9.11
C GLY A 197 -5.25 4.81 -8.75
N LEU A 198 -4.84 4.04 -7.74
CA LEU A 198 -3.45 3.90 -7.32
C LEU A 198 -3.11 2.43 -7.07
N TYR A 199 -1.86 2.08 -7.35
CA TYR A 199 -1.24 0.86 -6.88
C TYR A 199 -0.17 1.19 -5.86
N LEU A 200 -0.22 0.53 -4.70
CA LEU A 200 0.91 0.47 -3.79
C LEU A 200 1.79 -0.71 -4.21
N VAL A 201 3.04 -0.45 -4.53
CA VAL A 201 3.97 -1.42 -5.11
C VAL A 201 5.18 -1.58 -4.22
N PHE A 202 5.47 -2.81 -3.83
CA PHE A 202 6.69 -3.20 -3.13
C PHE A 202 7.63 -3.86 -4.11
N GLY A 203 8.75 -3.22 -4.43
CA GLY A 203 9.79 -3.79 -5.27
C GLY A 203 10.56 -4.87 -4.54
N LEU A 204 10.65 -6.03 -5.18
CA LEU A 204 11.51 -7.14 -4.78
C LEU A 204 12.83 -7.09 -5.56
N ALA A 205 12.74 -6.72 -6.85
CA ALA A 205 13.86 -6.44 -7.75
C ALA A 205 13.36 -5.59 -8.92
N TRP A 206 14.16 -4.64 -9.41
CA TRP A 206 13.99 -3.85 -10.63
C TRP A 206 15.30 -3.20 -11.07
#